data_c56fd7a6211e81f58898395920e8cb0a
#
_entry.id   c56fd7a6211e81f58898395920e8cb0a
#
_cell.length_a   1.000
_cell.length_b   1.000
_cell.length_c   1.000
_cell.angle_alpha   90.00
_cell.angle_beta   90.00
_cell.angle_gamma   90.00
#
_symmetry.space_group_name_H-M   'P 1'
#
loop_
_entity.id
_entity.type
_entity.pdbx_description
1 polymer ?
#
loop_
_entity_poly.entity_id
_entity_poly.type
_entity_poly.pdbx_seq_one_letter_code
_entity_poly.pdbx_strand_id
1 'polypeptide(L)'
;MSKTWDAIIVGAGPAGASCAVWLRHLGLDPLIIESTDRIGGLAARNPFDDIWTVTSPGQTGAEVAAQIASQVQAAGVDVWFRTQVKAVAGTYPSFTVDVMRAGQDVERLRAKTIVVATGVRPKELPGSSHERFDGVIIGPGDEIMSTEFDQTRVALLGGGDNAFENYSFVKQRGATQACIYARTVRAQKQFVDQVPAADLVVGPTTVDPRAKTVNGHAYDWILVLYGWQANIDFLNALPLTLDNRGFVHTDMVDAQTSISGIYAIGEVAQRMHPCVPTAMADGVVAAKAIEKRLTTN
;
A
#
# COMPACT_ATOMS: atom_id res chain seq x y z
N MET A 1 4.96 28.07 -21.31
CA MET A 1 4.50 26.68 -21.51
C MET A 1 4.58 25.96 -20.18
N SER A 2 3.57 25.20 -19.77
CA SER A 2 3.63 24.39 -18.55
C SER A 2 4.70 23.30 -18.69
N LYS A 3 5.46 23.03 -17.64
CA LYS A 3 6.49 21.98 -17.57
C LYS A 3 5.87 20.61 -17.94
N THR A 4 6.58 19.84 -18.76
CA THR A 4 6.25 18.43 -19.02
C THR A 4 7.31 17.55 -18.34
N TRP A 5 6.89 16.71 -17.44
CA TRP A 5 7.75 15.77 -16.72
C TRP A 5 8.09 14.56 -17.58
N ASP A 6 9.27 14.01 -17.46
CA ASP A 6 9.61 12.74 -18.11
C ASP A 6 8.79 11.58 -17.53
N ALA A 7 8.60 11.60 -16.21
CA ALA A 7 7.74 10.66 -15.51
C ALA A 7 7.00 11.32 -14.34
N ILE A 8 5.70 11.08 -14.22
CA ILE A 8 4.96 11.33 -12.97
C ILE A 8 4.76 9.98 -12.28
N ILE A 9 5.26 9.89 -11.05
CA ILE A 9 5.19 8.70 -10.19
C ILE A 9 4.11 8.94 -9.13
N VAL A 10 3.08 8.13 -9.11
CA VAL A 10 1.97 8.23 -8.16
C VAL A 10 2.23 7.29 -6.98
N GLY A 11 2.58 7.87 -5.84
CA GLY A 11 2.92 7.18 -4.60
C GLY A 11 4.42 7.20 -4.28
N ALA A 12 4.74 7.56 -3.03
CA ALA A 12 6.11 7.64 -2.49
C ALA A 12 6.48 6.45 -1.61
N GLY A 13 5.86 5.27 -1.82
CA GLY A 13 6.30 4.02 -1.20
C GLY A 13 7.67 3.58 -1.70
N PRO A 14 8.23 2.47 -1.17
CA PRO A 14 9.55 1.99 -1.57
C PRO A 14 9.74 1.84 -3.08
N ALA A 15 8.72 1.37 -3.80
CA ALA A 15 8.76 1.21 -5.26
C ALA A 15 8.88 2.55 -6.00
N GLY A 16 7.98 3.50 -5.68
CA GLY A 16 7.97 4.83 -6.32
C GLY A 16 9.22 5.64 -5.99
N ALA A 17 9.67 5.60 -4.75
CA ALA A 17 10.90 6.25 -4.30
C ALA A 17 12.13 5.71 -5.05
N SER A 18 12.27 4.38 -5.13
CA SER A 18 13.35 3.74 -5.88
C SER A 18 13.33 4.13 -7.36
N CYS A 19 12.15 4.07 -8.01
CA CYS A 19 11.99 4.47 -9.41
C CYS A 19 12.43 5.93 -9.63
N ALA A 20 11.99 6.84 -8.79
CA ALA A 20 12.30 8.26 -8.92
C ALA A 20 13.81 8.54 -8.76
N VAL A 21 14.45 7.94 -7.77
CA VAL A 21 15.91 8.07 -7.54
C VAL A 21 16.68 7.58 -8.75
N TRP A 22 16.31 6.41 -9.30
CA TRP A 22 16.95 5.88 -10.51
C TRP A 22 16.74 6.79 -11.72
N LEU A 23 15.53 7.25 -11.99
CA LEU A 23 15.25 8.16 -13.10
C LEU A 23 16.07 9.45 -12.98
N ARG A 24 16.16 10.02 -11.77
CA ARG A 24 16.95 11.23 -11.54
C ARG A 24 18.44 11.05 -11.83
N HIS A 25 19.03 9.94 -11.39
CA HIS A 25 20.42 9.61 -11.67
C HIS A 25 20.68 9.23 -13.14
N LEU A 26 19.66 8.80 -13.87
CA LEU A 26 19.71 8.57 -15.32
C LEU A 26 19.52 9.86 -16.15
N GLY A 27 19.46 11.04 -15.48
CA GLY A 27 19.33 12.35 -16.15
C GLY A 27 17.93 12.70 -16.61
N LEU A 28 16.90 11.97 -16.16
CA LEU A 28 15.50 12.25 -16.42
C LEU A 28 14.88 13.12 -15.32
N ASP A 29 13.73 13.69 -15.59
CA ASP A 29 13.04 14.62 -14.71
C ASP A 29 11.75 13.98 -14.12
N PRO A 30 11.85 13.24 -13.00
CA PRO A 30 10.71 12.64 -12.32
C PRO A 30 10.03 13.61 -11.35
N LEU A 31 8.71 13.45 -11.17
CA LEU A 31 7.93 14.04 -10.10
C LEU A 31 7.21 12.95 -9.33
N ILE A 32 7.35 12.91 -8.00
CA ILE A 32 6.53 12.08 -7.13
C ILE A 32 5.30 12.86 -6.66
N ILE A 33 4.12 12.27 -6.79
CA ILE A 33 2.87 12.74 -6.18
C ILE A 33 2.53 11.81 -5.02
N GLU A 34 2.48 12.37 -3.80
CA GLU A 34 2.20 11.62 -2.57
C GLU A 34 1.00 12.24 -1.83
N SER A 35 0.05 11.39 -1.49
CA SER A 35 -1.19 11.81 -0.82
C SER A 35 -1.00 12.15 0.65
N THR A 36 0.02 11.56 1.28
CA THR A 36 0.38 11.80 2.69
C THR A 36 1.44 12.91 2.81
N ASP A 37 1.95 13.12 3.99
CA ASP A 37 3.00 14.08 4.30
C ASP A 37 4.40 13.49 4.39
N ARG A 38 4.57 12.19 4.07
CA ARG A 38 5.84 11.47 4.22
C ARG A 38 6.08 10.44 3.12
N ILE A 39 7.36 10.11 2.91
CA ILE A 39 7.81 9.02 2.04
C ILE A 39 7.82 7.71 2.84
N GLY A 40 7.63 6.58 2.15
CA GLY A 40 7.79 5.24 2.69
C GLY A 40 6.53 4.36 2.63
N GLY A 41 5.36 4.93 2.36
CA GLY A 41 4.11 4.17 2.20
C GLY A 41 3.77 3.33 3.43
N LEU A 42 3.45 2.05 3.26
CA LEU A 42 3.13 1.14 4.36
C LEU A 42 4.33 0.86 5.28
N ALA A 43 5.56 0.85 4.75
CA ALA A 43 6.75 0.66 5.57
C ALA A 43 6.88 1.78 6.63
N ALA A 44 6.57 3.04 6.28
CA ALA A 44 6.63 4.16 7.22
C ALA A 44 5.60 4.07 8.38
N ARG A 45 4.64 3.15 8.28
CA ARG A 45 3.62 2.89 9.31
C ARG A 45 3.84 1.57 10.04
N ASN A 46 4.93 0.87 9.73
CA ASN A 46 5.27 -0.40 10.36
C ASN A 46 6.25 -0.17 11.52
N PRO A 47 5.81 -0.29 12.78
CA PRO A 47 6.65 -0.11 13.96
C PRO A 47 7.42 -1.37 14.35
N PHE A 48 7.15 -2.50 13.68
CA PHE A 48 7.79 -3.78 13.98
C PHE A 48 9.16 -3.88 13.33
N ASP A 49 10.01 -4.72 13.90
CA ASP A 49 11.32 -5.04 13.33
C ASP A 49 11.17 -5.57 11.90
N ASP A 50 11.90 -4.96 10.98
CA ASP A 50 11.99 -5.44 9.60
C ASP A 50 13.11 -6.48 9.49
N ILE A 51 12.76 -7.72 9.78
CA ILE A 51 13.70 -8.85 9.70
C ILE A 51 13.94 -9.34 8.25
N TRP A 52 13.25 -8.75 7.27
CA TRP A 52 13.26 -9.18 5.86
C TRP A 52 14.19 -8.36 4.98
N THR A 53 14.55 -7.16 5.38
CA THR A 53 15.44 -6.26 4.62
C THR A 53 16.88 -6.48 5.06
N VAL A 54 17.62 -7.27 4.30
CA VAL A 54 19.00 -7.73 4.62
C VAL A 54 19.96 -6.61 4.97
N THR A 55 19.78 -5.43 4.38
CA THR A 55 20.68 -4.26 4.59
C THR A 55 20.34 -3.43 5.83
N SER A 56 19.30 -3.80 6.59
CA SER A 56 18.76 -2.98 7.68
C SER A 56 18.61 -3.79 8.99
N PRO A 57 19.67 -4.44 9.49
CA PRO A 57 19.58 -5.27 10.68
C PRO A 57 19.17 -4.45 11.92
N GLY A 58 18.17 -4.95 12.66
CA GLY A 58 17.69 -4.32 13.89
C GLY A 58 16.94 -3.00 13.69
N GLN A 59 16.44 -2.75 12.48
CA GLN A 59 15.62 -1.58 12.18
C GLN A 59 14.15 -1.94 12.05
N THR A 60 13.29 -1.03 12.45
CA THR A 60 11.86 -1.10 12.17
C THR A 60 11.54 -0.74 10.72
N GLY A 61 10.38 -1.13 10.23
CA GLY A 61 9.93 -0.69 8.90
C GLY A 61 9.90 0.82 8.75
N ALA A 62 9.55 1.56 9.81
CA ALA A 62 9.57 3.02 9.82
C ALA A 62 10.99 3.61 9.66
N GLU A 63 11.99 3.00 10.28
CA GLU A 63 13.40 3.43 10.13
C GLU A 63 13.94 3.14 8.73
N VAL A 64 13.58 1.99 8.15
CA VAL A 64 13.90 1.67 6.74
C VAL A 64 13.26 2.70 5.81
N ALA A 65 12.00 3.08 6.05
CA ALA A 65 11.32 4.11 5.27
C ALA A 65 11.99 5.49 5.41
N ALA A 66 12.51 5.84 6.59
CA ALA A 66 13.26 7.08 6.82
C ALA A 66 14.56 7.11 6.00
N GLN A 67 15.25 5.99 5.85
CA GLN A 67 16.44 5.89 4.99
C GLN A 67 16.09 6.09 3.52
N ILE A 68 14.98 5.49 3.06
CA ILE A 68 14.46 5.70 1.69
C ILE A 68 14.16 7.19 1.47
N ALA A 69 13.50 7.85 2.43
CA ALA A 69 13.20 9.27 2.35
C ALA A 69 14.46 10.14 2.25
N SER A 70 15.48 9.83 3.05
CA SER A 70 16.77 10.52 3.01
C SER A 70 17.44 10.38 1.63
N GLN A 71 17.36 9.22 1.00
CA GLN A 71 17.93 8.99 -0.33
C GLN A 71 17.18 9.77 -1.43
N VAL A 72 15.84 9.84 -1.37
CA VAL A 72 15.02 10.64 -2.29
C VAL A 72 15.42 12.12 -2.19
N GLN A 73 15.58 12.62 -0.96
CA GLN A 73 16.00 14.00 -0.71
C GLN A 73 17.43 14.25 -1.24
N ALA A 74 18.36 13.37 -0.96
CA ALA A 74 19.76 13.48 -1.42
C ALA A 74 19.87 13.47 -2.95
N ALA A 75 19.00 12.72 -3.64
CA ALA A 75 18.93 12.68 -5.10
C ALA A 75 18.29 13.95 -5.71
N GLY A 76 17.71 14.84 -4.92
CA GLY A 76 17.04 16.06 -5.39
C GLY A 76 15.82 15.78 -6.24
N VAL A 77 15.02 14.76 -5.89
CA VAL A 77 13.76 14.44 -6.56
C VAL A 77 12.66 15.38 -6.07
N ASP A 78 11.89 15.94 -6.98
CA ASP A 78 10.71 16.74 -6.65
C ASP A 78 9.59 15.85 -6.09
N VAL A 79 9.07 16.17 -4.89
CA VAL A 79 7.98 15.45 -4.24
C VAL A 79 6.86 16.42 -3.87
N TRP A 80 5.65 16.15 -4.33
CA TRP A 80 4.46 16.90 -3.95
C TRP A 80 3.66 16.11 -2.92
N PHE A 81 3.82 16.48 -1.66
CA PHE A 81 3.09 15.91 -0.54
C PHE A 81 1.66 16.44 -0.44
N ARG A 82 0.81 15.71 0.30
CA ARG A 82 -0.62 16.04 0.54
C ARG A 82 -1.34 16.35 -0.77
N THR A 83 -0.96 15.64 -1.84
CA THR A 83 -1.45 15.82 -3.19
C THR A 83 -2.04 14.52 -3.70
N GLN A 84 -3.32 14.52 -4.05
CA GLN A 84 -4.02 13.36 -4.58
C GLN A 84 -4.13 13.43 -6.08
N VAL A 85 -3.80 12.35 -6.79
CA VAL A 85 -4.15 12.20 -8.19
C VAL A 85 -5.63 11.85 -8.29
N LYS A 86 -6.37 12.60 -9.10
CA LYS A 86 -7.82 12.42 -9.31
C LYS A 86 -8.12 11.69 -10.60
N ALA A 87 -7.33 11.93 -11.65
CA ALA A 87 -7.48 11.28 -12.94
C ALA A 87 -6.17 11.30 -13.73
N VAL A 88 -6.03 10.33 -14.60
CA VAL A 88 -5.00 10.27 -15.65
C VAL A 88 -5.71 10.10 -16.98
N ALA A 89 -5.29 10.87 -17.99
CA ALA A 89 -5.83 10.78 -19.34
C ALA A 89 -4.72 10.98 -20.39
N GLY A 90 -5.01 10.64 -21.63
CA GLY A 90 -4.08 10.78 -22.74
C GLY A 90 -3.42 9.46 -23.13
N THR A 91 -2.43 9.56 -24.00
CA THR A 91 -1.66 8.42 -24.51
C THR A 91 -0.19 8.81 -24.62
N TYR A 92 0.69 7.82 -24.61
CA TYR A 92 2.14 8.03 -24.81
C TYR A 92 2.41 8.82 -26.11
N PRO A 93 3.26 9.83 -26.09
CA PRO A 93 4.06 10.37 -25.00
C PRO A 93 3.44 11.62 -24.33
N SER A 94 2.13 11.76 -24.30
CA SER A 94 1.45 12.97 -23.80
C SER A 94 0.28 12.59 -22.87
N PHE A 95 0.60 12.39 -21.58
CA PHE A 95 -0.38 12.19 -20.53
C PHE A 95 -0.71 13.50 -19.82
N THR A 96 -1.94 13.61 -19.35
CA THR A 96 -2.38 14.63 -18.38
C THR A 96 -2.75 13.97 -17.07
N VAL A 97 -2.36 14.59 -15.97
CA VAL A 97 -2.61 14.12 -14.61
C VAL A 97 -3.31 15.25 -13.85
N ASP A 98 -4.55 15.02 -13.47
CA ASP A 98 -5.31 15.96 -12.65
C ASP A 98 -5.01 15.66 -11.18
N VAL A 99 -4.48 16.65 -10.46
CA VAL A 99 -4.08 16.53 -9.05
C VAL A 99 -4.82 17.55 -8.21
N MET A 100 -5.04 17.22 -6.95
CA MET A 100 -5.68 18.08 -5.96
C MET A 100 -4.84 18.11 -4.69
N ARG A 101 -4.40 19.30 -4.29
CA ARG A 101 -3.82 19.54 -2.96
C ARG A 101 -4.94 19.88 -1.98
N ALA A 102 -4.73 19.54 -0.70
CA ALA A 102 -5.72 19.84 0.33
C ALA A 102 -6.14 21.33 0.32
N GLY A 103 -7.43 21.59 0.11
CA GLY A 103 -7.99 22.94 0.10
C GLY A 103 -7.71 23.79 -1.15
N GLN A 104 -7.21 23.19 -2.24
CA GLN A 104 -6.93 23.88 -3.50
C GLN A 104 -7.77 23.30 -4.66
N ASP A 105 -7.88 24.08 -5.74
CA ASP A 105 -8.50 23.62 -6.97
C ASP A 105 -7.64 22.53 -7.65
N VAL A 106 -8.28 21.82 -8.60
CA VAL A 106 -7.61 20.79 -9.39
C VAL A 106 -6.59 21.44 -10.32
N GLU A 107 -5.33 21.02 -10.21
CA GLU A 107 -4.24 21.40 -11.10
C GLU A 107 -4.00 20.29 -12.13
N ARG A 108 -3.72 20.66 -13.36
CA ARG A 108 -3.42 19.73 -14.46
C ARG A 108 -1.94 19.75 -14.82
N LEU A 109 -1.30 18.61 -14.63
CA LEU A 109 0.11 18.36 -14.96
C LEU A 109 0.23 17.60 -16.29
N ARG A 110 1.44 17.66 -16.89
CA ARG A 110 1.77 16.91 -18.09
C ARG A 110 2.98 16.00 -17.85
N ALA A 111 2.93 14.79 -18.41
CA ALA A 111 4.02 13.83 -18.33
C ALA A 111 4.15 13.03 -19.64
N LYS A 112 5.37 12.59 -19.94
CA LYS A 112 5.62 11.62 -21.04
C LYS A 112 5.24 10.20 -20.64
N THR A 113 5.48 9.83 -19.37
CA THR A 113 5.19 8.51 -18.83
C THR A 113 4.55 8.62 -17.44
N ILE A 114 3.81 7.60 -17.05
CA ILE A 114 3.16 7.49 -15.73
C ILE A 114 3.65 6.23 -15.04
N VAL A 115 3.98 6.34 -13.76
CA VAL A 115 4.33 5.19 -12.91
C VAL A 115 3.32 5.08 -11.77
N VAL A 116 2.56 4.02 -11.75
CA VAL A 116 1.58 3.70 -10.71
C VAL A 116 2.32 2.93 -9.61
N ALA A 117 2.57 3.59 -8.49
CA ALA A 117 3.27 3.05 -7.31
C ALA A 117 2.44 3.23 -6.03
N THR A 118 1.12 3.27 -6.20
CA THR A 118 0.14 3.61 -5.16
C THR A 118 -0.07 2.52 -4.12
N GLY A 119 0.55 1.36 -4.33
CA GLY A 119 0.44 0.23 -3.42
C GLY A 119 -1.00 -0.28 -3.29
N VAL A 120 -1.36 -0.62 -2.07
CA VAL A 120 -2.62 -1.27 -1.74
C VAL A 120 -3.35 -0.55 -0.61
N ARG A 121 -4.66 -0.78 -0.52
CA ARG A 121 -5.48 -0.40 0.63
C ARG A 121 -6.15 -1.64 1.23
N PRO A 122 -6.49 -1.61 2.52
CA PRO A 122 -7.20 -2.72 3.14
C PRO A 122 -8.54 -2.99 2.47
N LYS A 123 -8.94 -4.27 2.43
CA LYS A 123 -10.31 -4.64 2.08
C LYS A 123 -11.24 -4.35 3.25
N GLU A 124 -12.37 -3.73 2.95
CA GLU A 124 -13.40 -3.38 3.92
C GLU A 124 -14.36 -4.55 4.18
N LEU A 125 -15.27 -4.38 5.13
CA LEU A 125 -16.38 -5.33 5.35
C LEU A 125 -17.27 -5.37 4.11
N PRO A 126 -17.77 -6.54 3.68
CA PRO A 126 -18.69 -6.65 2.58
C PRO A 126 -19.96 -5.80 2.81
N GLY A 127 -20.32 -4.99 1.81
CA GLY A 127 -21.49 -4.14 1.85
C GLY A 127 -21.37 -2.82 2.64
N SER A 128 -20.19 -2.52 3.19
CA SER A 128 -19.95 -1.31 4.01
C SER A 128 -19.00 -0.30 3.36
N SER A 129 -18.93 -0.26 2.02
CA SER A 129 -17.98 0.60 1.29
C SER A 129 -17.97 2.03 1.82
N HIS A 130 -16.81 2.44 2.37
CA HIS A 130 -16.55 3.76 2.95
C HIS A 130 -17.36 4.12 4.21
N GLU A 131 -18.19 3.22 4.74
CA GLU A 131 -18.87 3.42 6.01
C GLU A 131 -17.89 3.17 7.17
N ARG A 132 -17.89 4.08 8.15
CA ARG A 132 -17.11 3.96 9.38
C ARG A 132 -18.03 3.59 10.54
N PHE A 133 -17.61 2.63 11.33
CA PHE A 133 -18.34 2.16 12.51
C PHE A 133 -17.48 2.37 13.76
N ASP A 134 -18.09 2.84 14.82
CA ASP A 134 -17.40 2.96 16.11
C ASP A 134 -16.89 1.61 16.59
N GLY A 135 -15.63 1.54 17.03
CA GLY A 135 -14.99 0.31 17.49
C GLY A 135 -14.65 -0.70 16.36
N VAL A 136 -14.67 -0.27 15.08
CA VAL A 136 -14.26 -1.11 13.94
C VAL A 136 -13.10 -0.46 13.21
N ILE A 137 -11.95 -1.13 13.19
CA ILE A 137 -10.72 -0.67 12.53
C ILE A 137 -10.48 -1.49 11.27
N ILE A 138 -10.23 -0.81 10.15
CA ILE A 138 -10.04 -1.44 8.84
C ILE A 138 -8.55 -1.46 8.46
N GLY A 139 -7.99 -2.66 8.38
CA GLY A 139 -6.59 -2.90 8.03
C GLY A 139 -5.62 -2.64 9.18
N PRO A 140 -4.37 -3.10 9.03
CA PRO A 140 -3.29 -2.78 9.97
C PRO A 140 -2.80 -1.34 9.76
N GLY A 141 -2.25 -0.72 10.80
CA GLY A 141 -1.62 0.59 10.72
C GLY A 141 -1.79 1.47 11.95
N ASP A 142 -1.64 2.78 11.76
CA ASP A 142 -1.54 3.78 12.83
C ASP A 142 -2.76 3.76 13.79
N GLU A 143 -3.95 3.44 13.28
CA GLU A 143 -5.18 3.40 14.09
C GLU A 143 -5.13 2.25 15.12
N ILE A 144 -4.69 1.04 14.72
CA ILE A 144 -4.47 -0.07 15.66
C ILE A 144 -3.38 0.30 16.68
N MET A 145 -2.29 0.92 16.20
CA MET A 145 -1.15 1.29 17.05
C MET A 145 -1.51 2.31 18.13
N SER A 146 -2.41 3.23 17.84
CA SER A 146 -2.86 4.29 18.76
C SER A 146 -4.06 3.92 19.61
N THR A 147 -4.70 2.78 19.34
CA THR A 147 -5.88 2.33 20.08
C THR A 147 -5.46 1.69 21.42
N GLU A 148 -6.20 2.03 22.48
CA GLU A 148 -6.06 1.41 23.78
C GLU A 148 -6.85 0.11 23.83
N PHE A 149 -6.16 -1.01 24.11
CA PHE A 149 -6.77 -2.34 24.18
C PHE A 149 -6.83 -2.93 25.59
N ASP A 150 -6.32 -2.22 26.59
CA ASP A 150 -6.35 -2.72 27.97
C ASP A 150 -7.78 -3.01 28.43
N GLN A 151 -7.97 -4.17 29.07
CA GLN A 151 -9.26 -4.66 29.57
C GLN A 151 -10.36 -4.79 28.51
N THR A 152 -10.05 -4.81 27.20
CA THR A 152 -11.04 -4.93 26.11
C THR A 152 -11.14 -6.36 25.56
N ARG A 153 -12.25 -6.60 24.82
CA ARG A 153 -12.50 -7.80 24.04
C ARG A 153 -12.34 -7.46 22.57
N VAL A 154 -11.48 -8.19 21.85
CA VAL A 154 -11.11 -7.86 20.47
C VAL A 154 -11.40 -9.04 19.55
N ALA A 155 -12.19 -8.79 18.48
CA ALA A 155 -12.33 -9.73 17.37
C ALA A 155 -11.38 -9.34 16.23
N LEU A 156 -10.63 -10.29 15.69
CA LEU A 156 -9.75 -10.10 14.54
C LEU A 156 -10.29 -10.90 13.36
N LEU A 157 -10.67 -10.21 12.29
CA LEU A 157 -11.28 -10.83 11.12
C LEU A 157 -10.24 -11.00 10.01
N GLY A 158 -9.76 -12.22 9.80
CA GLY A 158 -8.77 -12.52 8.77
C GLY A 158 -8.01 -13.80 9.03
N GLY A 159 -7.41 -14.38 8.00
CA GLY A 159 -6.67 -15.64 8.09
C GLY A 159 -5.23 -15.56 7.57
N GLY A 160 -4.70 -14.38 7.29
CA GLY A 160 -3.31 -14.13 6.90
C GLY A 160 -2.47 -13.63 8.06
N ASP A 161 -1.17 -13.45 7.84
CA ASP A 161 -0.17 -13.05 8.85
C ASP A 161 -0.61 -11.85 9.67
N ASN A 162 -1.13 -10.81 9.03
CA ASN A 162 -1.61 -9.60 9.71
C ASN A 162 -2.61 -9.88 10.85
N ALA A 163 -3.50 -10.87 10.71
CA ALA A 163 -4.47 -11.18 11.75
C ALA A 163 -3.78 -11.81 12.98
N PHE A 164 -2.80 -12.66 12.75
CA PHE A 164 -2.08 -13.36 13.81
C PHE A 164 -1.05 -12.46 14.50
N GLU A 165 -0.35 -11.60 13.77
CA GLU A 165 0.54 -10.59 14.34
C GLU A 165 -0.24 -9.59 15.20
N ASN A 166 -1.38 -9.09 14.70
CA ASN A 166 -2.22 -8.18 15.47
C ASN A 166 -2.91 -8.87 16.66
N TYR A 167 -3.18 -10.19 16.61
CA TYR A 167 -3.61 -10.94 17.79
C TYR A 167 -2.57 -10.86 18.92
N SER A 168 -1.32 -11.15 18.59
CA SER A 168 -0.22 -11.05 19.56
C SER A 168 -0.06 -9.62 20.08
N PHE A 169 -0.18 -8.64 19.21
CA PHE A 169 -0.10 -7.22 19.57
C PHE A 169 -1.20 -6.80 20.56
N VAL A 170 -2.48 -7.11 20.30
CA VAL A 170 -3.58 -6.70 21.20
C VAL A 170 -3.50 -7.44 22.54
N LYS A 171 -3.05 -8.70 22.55
CA LYS A 171 -2.80 -9.45 23.79
C LYS A 171 -1.70 -8.81 24.64
N GLN A 172 -0.60 -8.37 24.02
CA GLN A 172 0.49 -7.64 24.70
C GLN A 172 0.03 -6.28 25.24
N ARG A 173 -1.01 -5.68 24.64
CA ARG A 173 -1.62 -4.41 25.06
C ARG A 173 -2.75 -4.58 26.08
N GLY A 174 -2.89 -5.76 26.71
CA GLY A 174 -3.80 -5.97 27.83
C GLY A 174 -5.21 -6.40 27.46
N ALA A 175 -5.50 -6.75 26.19
CA ALA A 175 -6.81 -7.28 25.83
C ALA A 175 -7.15 -8.53 26.67
N THR A 176 -8.27 -8.50 27.38
CA THR A 176 -8.73 -9.62 28.23
C THR A 176 -9.11 -10.81 27.40
N GLN A 177 -9.72 -10.56 26.24
CA GLN A 177 -10.09 -11.56 25.25
C GLN A 177 -9.67 -11.08 23.86
N ALA A 178 -9.08 -11.97 23.08
CA ALA A 178 -8.87 -11.79 21.65
C ALA A 178 -9.26 -13.07 20.91
N CYS A 179 -9.96 -12.95 19.78
CA CYS A 179 -10.37 -14.11 19.00
C CYS A 179 -10.20 -13.81 17.50
N ILE A 180 -9.50 -14.73 16.81
CA ILE A 180 -9.34 -14.66 15.36
C ILE A 180 -10.49 -15.43 14.69
N TYR A 181 -11.16 -14.77 13.75
CA TYR A 181 -12.18 -15.35 12.88
C TYR A 181 -11.66 -15.43 11.46
N ALA A 182 -11.42 -16.63 10.97
CA ALA A 182 -10.84 -16.87 9.66
C ALA A 182 -11.69 -17.83 8.84
N ARG A 183 -12.06 -17.48 7.61
CA ARG A 183 -12.69 -18.44 6.71
C ARG A 183 -11.77 -19.60 6.38
N THR A 184 -10.47 -19.29 6.18
CA THR A 184 -9.35 -20.23 5.99
C THR A 184 -8.10 -19.63 6.57
N VAL A 185 -7.24 -20.42 7.19
CA VAL A 185 -5.94 -19.99 7.70
C VAL A 185 -4.91 -20.09 6.58
N ARG A 186 -4.20 -18.98 6.32
CA ARG A 186 -3.12 -18.87 5.33
C ARG A 186 -1.86 -18.25 5.93
N ALA A 187 -1.91 -17.90 7.20
CA ALA A 187 -0.78 -17.34 7.92
C ALA A 187 0.35 -18.38 8.03
N GLN A 188 1.58 -17.87 8.12
CA GLN A 188 2.76 -18.69 8.32
C GLN A 188 2.66 -19.46 9.64
N LYS A 189 3.14 -20.70 9.63
CA LYS A 189 3.05 -21.60 10.79
C LYS A 189 3.58 -20.99 12.08
N GLN A 190 4.67 -20.25 12.00
CA GLN A 190 5.29 -19.59 13.16
C GLN A 190 4.35 -18.59 13.87
N PHE A 191 3.44 -17.95 13.15
CA PHE A 191 2.42 -17.05 13.73
C PHE A 191 1.23 -17.85 14.27
N VAL A 192 0.80 -18.87 13.53
CA VAL A 192 -0.33 -19.72 13.93
C VAL A 192 -0.03 -20.45 15.23
N ASP A 193 1.18 -20.97 15.41
CA ASP A 193 1.60 -21.73 16.61
C ASP A 193 1.58 -20.88 17.90
N GLN A 194 1.54 -19.56 17.79
CA GLN A 194 1.46 -18.63 18.92
C GLN A 194 0.02 -18.38 19.42
N VAL A 195 -0.99 -18.81 18.64
CA VAL A 195 -2.40 -18.54 18.97
C VAL A 195 -3.03 -19.79 19.57
N PRO A 196 -3.58 -19.73 20.81
CA PRO A 196 -4.30 -20.85 21.39
C PRO A 196 -5.48 -21.29 20.50
N ALA A 197 -5.69 -22.60 20.40
CA ALA A 197 -6.78 -23.14 19.57
C ALA A 197 -8.18 -22.61 19.97
N ALA A 198 -8.38 -22.27 21.23
CA ALA A 198 -9.63 -21.68 21.72
C ALA A 198 -9.89 -20.26 21.21
N ASP A 199 -8.84 -19.55 20.80
CA ASP A 199 -8.90 -18.17 20.30
C ASP A 199 -8.93 -18.09 18.77
N LEU A 200 -9.05 -19.25 18.08
CA LEU A 200 -9.11 -19.34 16.62
C LEU A 200 -10.39 -20.05 16.16
N VAL A 201 -11.26 -19.32 15.51
CA VAL A 201 -12.49 -19.84 14.89
C VAL A 201 -12.32 -19.89 13.37
N VAL A 202 -12.39 -21.10 12.82
CA VAL A 202 -12.24 -21.32 11.37
C VAL A 202 -13.60 -21.69 10.76
N GLY A 203 -14.05 -20.93 9.76
CA GLY A 203 -15.31 -21.15 9.07
C GLY A 203 -16.03 -19.87 8.67
N PRO A 204 -17.29 -19.99 8.21
CA PRO A 204 -18.14 -18.85 7.91
C PRO A 204 -18.32 -17.95 9.14
N THR A 205 -18.29 -16.64 8.93
CA THR A 205 -18.39 -15.64 10.00
C THR A 205 -19.46 -14.63 9.67
N THR A 206 -20.37 -14.37 10.60
CA THR A 206 -21.34 -13.27 10.55
C THR A 206 -20.83 -12.10 11.39
N VAL A 207 -20.93 -10.89 10.84
CA VAL A 207 -20.45 -9.67 11.50
C VAL A 207 -21.56 -8.62 11.47
N ASP A 208 -21.90 -8.09 12.63
CA ASP A 208 -22.69 -6.87 12.74
C ASP A 208 -21.77 -5.76 13.27
N PRO A 209 -21.30 -4.85 12.40
CA PRO A 209 -20.35 -3.81 12.81
C PRO A 209 -20.99 -2.72 13.69
N ARG A 210 -22.33 -2.52 13.60
CA ARG A 210 -23.05 -1.52 14.43
C ARG A 210 -23.23 -2.02 15.84
N ALA A 211 -23.58 -3.30 15.99
CA ALA A 211 -23.73 -3.95 17.29
C ALA A 211 -22.39 -4.44 17.86
N LYS A 212 -21.31 -4.33 17.08
CA LYS A 212 -19.98 -4.88 17.41
C LYS A 212 -20.03 -6.35 17.79
N THR A 213 -20.74 -7.17 17.00
CA THR A 213 -20.84 -8.61 17.25
C THR A 213 -20.23 -9.42 16.11
N VAL A 214 -19.61 -10.54 16.47
CA VAL A 214 -19.08 -11.54 15.53
C VAL A 214 -19.60 -12.90 15.97
N ASN A 215 -20.35 -13.59 15.09
CA ASN A 215 -21.04 -14.84 15.38
C ASN A 215 -21.93 -14.75 16.65
N GLY A 216 -22.54 -13.58 16.89
CA GLY A 216 -23.40 -13.32 18.06
C GLY A 216 -22.63 -12.98 19.36
N HIS A 217 -21.30 -13.04 19.37
CA HIS A 217 -20.47 -12.62 20.50
C HIS A 217 -20.14 -11.14 20.40
N ALA A 218 -20.31 -10.40 21.51
CA ALA A 218 -20.04 -8.97 21.59
C ALA A 218 -18.56 -8.69 21.87
N TYR A 219 -18.03 -7.67 21.18
CA TYR A 219 -16.66 -7.18 21.31
C TYR A 219 -16.63 -5.67 21.53
N ASP A 220 -15.54 -5.18 22.06
CA ASP A 220 -15.30 -3.74 22.20
C ASP A 220 -14.65 -3.21 20.91
N TRP A 221 -13.81 -4.04 20.28
CA TRP A 221 -13.14 -3.75 19.01
C TRP A 221 -13.27 -4.89 18.01
N ILE A 222 -13.45 -4.53 16.75
CA ILE A 222 -13.38 -5.45 15.60
C ILE A 222 -12.28 -4.96 14.65
N LEU A 223 -11.21 -5.75 14.47
CA LEU A 223 -10.13 -5.45 13.54
C LEU A 223 -10.36 -6.22 12.23
N VAL A 224 -10.58 -5.51 11.12
CA VAL A 224 -10.87 -6.10 9.82
C VAL A 224 -9.58 -6.25 9.01
N LEU A 225 -9.05 -7.47 8.93
CA LEU A 225 -7.76 -7.80 8.33
C LEU A 225 -7.94 -8.76 7.14
N TYR A 226 -8.88 -8.44 6.24
CA TYR A 226 -9.27 -9.28 5.09
C TYR A 226 -8.27 -9.27 3.92
N GLY A 227 -7.13 -8.64 4.11
CA GLY A 227 -6.09 -8.47 3.10
C GLY A 227 -6.28 -7.18 2.30
N TRP A 228 -5.72 -7.16 1.09
CA TRP A 228 -5.43 -5.95 0.36
C TRP A 228 -6.13 -5.91 -1.00
N GLN A 229 -6.32 -4.71 -1.51
CA GLN A 229 -6.76 -4.43 -2.89
C GLN A 229 -5.92 -3.31 -3.47
N ALA A 230 -5.71 -3.33 -4.80
CA ALA A 230 -4.94 -2.30 -5.49
C ALA A 230 -5.59 -0.92 -5.35
N ASN A 231 -4.77 0.11 -5.14
CA ASN A 231 -5.24 1.49 -4.98
C ASN A 231 -5.17 2.22 -6.33
N ILE A 232 -6.17 2.03 -7.20
CA ILE A 232 -6.17 2.45 -8.61
C ILE A 232 -7.44 3.20 -9.07
N ASP A 233 -8.29 3.67 -8.17
CA ASP A 233 -9.58 4.28 -8.53
C ASP A 233 -9.44 5.48 -9.48
N PHE A 234 -8.33 6.22 -9.38
CA PHE A 234 -8.03 7.37 -10.25
C PHE A 234 -7.73 6.97 -11.71
N LEU A 235 -7.60 5.67 -12.00
CA LEU A 235 -7.35 5.12 -13.33
C LEU A 235 -8.59 4.48 -13.96
N ASN A 236 -9.76 4.58 -13.33
CA ASN A 236 -10.99 3.93 -13.79
C ASN A 236 -11.42 4.33 -15.23
N ALA A 237 -10.98 5.49 -15.73
CA ALA A 237 -11.23 5.92 -17.11
C ALA A 237 -10.30 5.26 -18.14
N LEU A 238 -9.29 4.52 -17.70
CA LEU A 238 -8.30 3.87 -18.57
C LEU A 238 -8.57 2.36 -18.64
N PRO A 239 -8.44 1.72 -19.82
CA PRO A 239 -8.68 0.28 -20.01
C PRO A 239 -7.49 -0.56 -19.50
N LEU A 240 -7.17 -0.44 -18.21
CA LEU A 240 -6.14 -1.24 -17.58
C LEU A 240 -6.57 -2.70 -17.44
N THR A 241 -5.70 -3.61 -17.80
CA THR A 241 -5.89 -5.04 -17.52
C THR A 241 -5.48 -5.34 -16.06
N LEU A 242 -6.37 -6.02 -15.34
CA LEU A 242 -6.09 -6.52 -13.99
C LEU A 242 -5.91 -8.04 -14.03
N ASP A 243 -5.16 -8.58 -13.08
CA ASP A 243 -5.04 -10.00 -12.86
C ASP A 243 -6.32 -10.57 -12.16
N ASN A 244 -6.40 -11.88 -12.00
CA ASN A 244 -7.55 -12.55 -11.36
C ASN A 244 -7.71 -12.23 -9.86
N ARG A 245 -6.74 -11.56 -9.25
CA ARG A 245 -6.77 -11.10 -7.85
C ARG A 245 -7.17 -9.63 -7.72
N GLY A 246 -7.26 -8.89 -8.87
CA GLY A 246 -7.60 -7.47 -8.93
C GLY A 246 -6.39 -6.53 -8.85
N PHE A 247 -5.16 -7.01 -9.07
CA PHE A 247 -3.95 -6.19 -9.16
C PHE A 247 -3.66 -5.83 -10.62
N VAL A 248 -2.90 -4.76 -10.84
CA VAL A 248 -2.56 -4.32 -12.19
C VAL A 248 -1.66 -5.35 -12.87
N HIS A 249 -2.11 -5.88 -13.99
CA HIS A 249 -1.30 -6.78 -14.81
C HIS A 249 -0.22 -6.01 -15.54
N THR A 250 1.02 -6.50 -15.48
CA THR A 250 2.18 -5.88 -16.11
C THR A 250 3.05 -6.90 -16.80
N ASP A 251 3.82 -6.46 -17.78
CA ASP A 251 4.92 -7.25 -18.33
C ASP A 251 5.99 -7.49 -17.24
N MET A 252 6.50 -8.73 -17.18
CA MET A 252 7.48 -9.12 -16.16
C MET A 252 8.88 -8.56 -16.41
N VAL A 253 9.20 -8.12 -17.62
CA VAL A 253 10.53 -7.64 -18.01
C VAL A 253 10.68 -6.14 -17.75
N ASP A 254 9.63 -5.35 -18.08
CA ASP A 254 9.72 -3.89 -18.08
C ASP A 254 8.71 -3.18 -17.17
N ALA A 255 7.85 -3.93 -16.47
CA ALA A 255 6.79 -3.41 -15.60
C ALA A 255 5.72 -2.55 -16.34
N GLN A 256 5.67 -2.58 -17.68
CA GLN A 256 4.66 -1.86 -18.43
C GLN A 256 3.30 -2.53 -18.29
N THR A 257 2.26 -1.71 -18.17
CA THR A 257 0.87 -2.17 -18.16
C THR A 257 0.36 -2.47 -19.58
N SER A 258 -0.92 -2.82 -19.70
CA SER A 258 -1.59 -2.92 -21.02
C SER A 258 -1.63 -1.60 -21.79
N ILE A 259 -1.28 -0.47 -21.17
CA ILE A 259 -1.28 0.85 -21.78
C ILE A 259 0.17 1.31 -21.96
N SER A 260 0.55 1.58 -23.22
CA SER A 260 1.90 2.05 -23.54
C SER A 260 2.25 3.33 -22.79
N GLY A 261 3.42 3.36 -22.13
CA GLY A 261 3.91 4.49 -21.36
C GLY A 261 3.34 4.60 -19.94
N ILE A 262 2.47 3.66 -19.52
CA ILE A 262 2.04 3.52 -18.13
C ILE A 262 2.66 2.25 -17.54
N TYR A 263 3.34 2.40 -16.42
CA TYR A 263 4.02 1.33 -15.66
C TYR A 263 3.34 1.14 -14.32
N ALA A 264 3.36 -0.08 -13.76
CA ALA A 264 2.85 -0.32 -12.41
C ALA A 264 3.86 -1.18 -11.63
N ILE A 265 4.22 -0.73 -10.43
CA ILE A 265 5.30 -1.27 -9.62
C ILE A 265 4.93 -1.40 -8.15
N GLY A 266 5.59 -2.35 -7.48
CA GLY A 266 5.31 -2.66 -6.08
C GLY A 266 3.98 -3.37 -5.88
N GLU A 267 3.35 -3.17 -4.73
CA GLU A 267 2.18 -3.97 -4.34
C GLU A 267 0.92 -3.73 -5.18
N VAL A 268 0.84 -2.63 -5.93
CA VAL A 268 -0.28 -2.38 -6.85
C VAL A 268 -0.32 -3.38 -8.00
N ALA A 269 0.84 -3.94 -8.37
CA ALA A 269 0.99 -4.96 -9.43
C ALA A 269 1.29 -6.36 -8.87
N GLN A 270 1.89 -6.46 -7.68
CA GLN A 270 2.32 -7.73 -7.06
C GLN A 270 3.03 -8.69 -8.03
N ARG A 271 3.97 -8.16 -8.79
CA ARG A 271 4.76 -8.92 -9.75
C ARG A 271 5.58 -10.03 -9.07
N MET A 272 5.99 -9.78 -7.84
CA MET A 272 6.74 -10.69 -6.98
C MET A 272 6.11 -10.75 -5.59
N HIS A 273 6.73 -11.50 -4.68
CA HIS A 273 6.31 -11.50 -3.27
C HIS A 273 6.38 -10.08 -2.71
N PRO A 274 5.30 -9.55 -2.11
CA PRO A 274 5.25 -8.16 -1.65
C PRO A 274 6.13 -7.96 -0.41
N CYS A 275 7.19 -7.16 -0.56
CA CYS A 275 8.07 -6.70 0.51
C CYS A 275 8.86 -5.48 0.05
N VAL A 276 9.56 -4.80 0.97
CA VAL A 276 10.35 -3.61 0.66
C VAL A 276 11.41 -3.89 -0.42
N PRO A 277 12.25 -4.96 -0.32
CA PRO A 277 13.27 -5.24 -1.32
C PRO A 277 12.71 -5.45 -2.74
N THR A 278 11.64 -6.22 -2.90
CA THR A 278 11.04 -6.46 -4.22
C THR A 278 10.36 -5.22 -4.77
N ALA A 279 9.73 -4.41 -3.93
CA ALA A 279 9.16 -3.13 -4.33
C ALA A 279 10.24 -2.17 -4.86
N MET A 280 11.39 -2.08 -4.19
CA MET A 280 12.53 -1.27 -4.65
C MET A 280 13.09 -1.80 -5.97
N ALA A 281 13.21 -3.12 -6.13
CA ALA A 281 13.68 -3.75 -7.38
C ALA A 281 12.74 -3.43 -8.55
N ASP A 282 11.43 -3.47 -8.33
CA ASP A 282 10.43 -3.07 -9.34
C ASP A 282 10.62 -1.62 -9.79
N GLY A 283 10.98 -0.73 -8.87
CA GLY A 283 11.32 0.66 -9.18
C GLY A 283 12.48 0.79 -10.16
N VAL A 284 13.52 -0.03 -9.98
CA VAL A 284 14.69 -0.09 -10.89
C VAL A 284 14.26 -0.58 -12.28
N VAL A 285 13.44 -1.64 -12.34
CA VAL A 285 12.95 -2.22 -13.60
C VAL A 285 12.20 -1.17 -14.42
N ALA A 286 11.23 -0.48 -13.81
CA ALA A 286 10.46 0.56 -14.49
C ALA A 286 11.35 1.75 -14.92
N ALA A 287 12.27 2.20 -14.07
CA ALA A 287 13.17 3.30 -14.40
C ALA A 287 14.04 2.98 -15.63
N LYS A 288 14.59 1.79 -15.71
CA LYS A 288 15.39 1.35 -16.88
C LYS A 288 14.55 1.19 -18.14
N ALA A 289 13.31 0.73 -18.03
CA ALA A 289 12.38 0.66 -19.15
C ALA A 289 12.00 2.06 -19.68
N ILE A 290 11.74 3.01 -18.77
CA ILE A 290 11.43 4.40 -19.12
C ILE A 290 12.63 5.08 -19.78
N GLU A 291 13.83 4.95 -19.20
CA GLU A 291 15.06 5.49 -19.80
C GLU A 291 15.21 5.00 -21.24
N LYS A 292 15.18 3.69 -21.44
CA LYS A 292 15.29 3.08 -22.78
C LYS A 292 14.26 3.66 -23.74
N ARG A 293 13.00 3.78 -23.30
CA ARG A 293 11.90 4.31 -24.13
C ARG A 293 12.10 5.76 -24.52
N LEU A 294 12.59 6.60 -23.60
CA LEU A 294 12.75 8.04 -23.85
C LEU A 294 14.05 8.40 -24.58
N THR A 295 15.06 7.53 -24.58
CA THR A 295 16.37 7.76 -25.23
C THR A 295 16.50 7.10 -26.60
N THR A 296 15.63 6.14 -26.91
CA THR A 296 15.72 5.37 -28.17
C THR A 296 14.83 5.95 -29.28
N ASN A 297 14.12 7.04 -29.03
CA ASN A 297 13.26 7.72 -30.04
C ASN A 297 13.86 9.05 -30.48
#